data_160d4b3cdeb06202433d3846579446b5
#
_entry.id   160d4b3cdeb06202433d3846579446b5
#
_cell.length_a   1.000
_cell.length_b   1.000
_cell.length_c   1.000
_cell.angle_alpha   90.00
_cell.angle_beta   90.00
_cell.angle_gamma   90.00
#
_symmetry.space_group_name_H-M   'P 1'
#
loop_
_entity.id
_entity.type
_entity.pdbx_description
1 polymer ?
#
loop_
_entity_poly.entity_id
_entity_poly.type
_entity_poly.pdbx_seq_one_letter_code
_entity_poly.pdbx_strand_id
1 'polypeptide(L)'
;MRERTHRNNRLSRVALTLPAIMAFICLIFTVSCSQSNDYFKIEGSFRGMNQGELYIYGTHGSHKLDTIGLQKGEFEYRIPLEDTLTFVLMFPNFSELPVFAVPGATIKIEGDATHLKETQIKGTDDNKEMTAFRLQTSQMTPPEVNKAAAQFIKDHPTSPVSRYIFDRYFIRTQDADYQLAHEMAEVMRLANPEDEGLALLSRQVEGLKINQKGLKIPTFSAKDINGNSVSSADLNAKANIITLWATYNYESMSIQNLLNRLKSKYGDDLKIISVCLDANLKECKRIVGRDSIKWSTVCDGQMWETPILQKTGLTYLPDNIVIDQQGKIIARTLNYQKMTDKLKELLE
;
A
#
# COMPACT_ATOMS: atom_id res chain seq x y z
N MET A 1 -85.62 -14.90 -56.37
CA MET A 1 -84.65 -14.61 -57.47
C MET A 1 -83.49 -13.77 -56.91
N ARG A 2 -82.26 -14.27 -57.08
CA ARG A 2 -80.94 -13.68 -56.80
C ARG A 2 -80.44 -13.62 -55.37
N GLU A 3 -79.67 -14.64 -55.06
CA GLU A 3 -78.44 -14.65 -54.31
C GLU A 3 -77.43 -13.59 -54.70
N ARG A 4 -76.66 -13.06 -53.78
CA ARG A 4 -75.22 -12.81 -53.93
C ARG A 4 -74.55 -12.50 -52.63
N THR A 5 -73.85 -13.48 -52.12
CA THR A 5 -72.42 -13.51 -51.80
C THR A 5 -71.83 -12.34 -50.95
N HIS A 6 -71.65 -12.59 -49.68
CA HIS A 6 -70.62 -11.95 -48.85
C HIS A 6 -69.61 -13.02 -48.44
N ARG A 7 -68.56 -13.15 -49.24
CA ARG A 7 -67.38 -13.94 -48.85
C ARG A 7 -66.16 -13.11 -49.31
N ASN A 8 -65.22 -12.94 -48.45
CA ASN A 8 -63.89 -12.35 -48.58
C ASN A 8 -63.70 -10.96 -47.92
N ASN A 9 -63.46 -10.99 -46.63
CA ASN A 9 -62.68 -9.91 -45.97
C ASN A 9 -62.09 -10.34 -44.61
N ARG A 10 -61.80 -11.62 -44.40
CA ARG A 10 -61.15 -12.09 -43.14
C ARG A 10 -59.71 -12.58 -43.30
N LEU A 11 -59.20 -12.66 -44.53
CA LEU A 11 -57.83 -13.14 -44.73
C LEU A 11 -56.76 -12.06 -44.89
N SER A 12 -57.15 -10.79 -45.06
CA SER A 12 -56.17 -9.68 -45.19
C SER A 12 -55.72 -9.06 -43.87
N ARG A 13 -56.39 -9.36 -42.73
CA ARG A 13 -56.00 -8.79 -41.42
C ARG A 13 -55.02 -9.69 -40.62
N VAL A 14 -54.86 -10.97 -40.96
CA VAL A 14 -53.97 -11.87 -40.27
C VAL A 14 -52.55 -11.82 -40.86
N ALA A 15 -52.44 -11.46 -42.13
CA ALA A 15 -51.12 -11.39 -42.83
C ALA A 15 -50.27 -10.16 -42.46
N LEU A 16 -50.89 -9.08 -41.88
CA LEU A 16 -50.14 -7.88 -41.50
C LEU A 16 -49.66 -7.87 -40.02
N THR A 17 -50.17 -8.79 -39.21
CA THR A 17 -49.77 -8.85 -37.78
C THR A 17 -48.55 -9.72 -37.49
N LEU A 18 -48.26 -10.70 -38.37
CA LEU A 18 -47.09 -11.59 -38.19
C LEU A 18 -45.74 -10.87 -38.32
N PRO A 19 -45.51 -10.01 -39.35
CA PRO A 19 -44.23 -9.28 -39.43
C PRO A 19 -44.09 -8.20 -38.37
N ALA A 20 -45.20 -7.60 -37.89
CA ALA A 20 -45.15 -6.63 -36.81
C ALA A 20 -44.81 -7.27 -35.43
N ILE A 21 -45.28 -8.47 -35.14
CA ILE A 21 -44.96 -9.23 -33.95
C ILE A 21 -43.50 -9.74 -34.01
N MET A 22 -43.02 -10.18 -35.18
CA MET A 22 -41.64 -10.62 -35.34
C MET A 22 -40.64 -9.44 -35.23
N ALA A 23 -41.00 -8.24 -35.75
CA ALA A 23 -40.20 -7.03 -35.54
C ALA A 23 -40.18 -6.57 -34.11
N PHE A 24 -41.26 -6.74 -33.34
CA PHE A 24 -41.31 -6.40 -31.90
C PHE A 24 -40.53 -7.40 -31.05
N ILE A 25 -40.48 -8.68 -31.39
CA ILE A 25 -39.64 -9.69 -30.74
C ILE A 25 -38.16 -9.46 -31.07
N CYS A 26 -37.78 -9.03 -32.26
CA CYS A 26 -36.39 -8.65 -32.58
C CYS A 26 -35.93 -7.38 -31.81
N LEU A 27 -36.85 -6.44 -31.51
CA LEU A 27 -36.51 -5.23 -30.73
C LEU A 27 -36.25 -5.53 -29.25
N ILE A 28 -36.80 -6.61 -28.70
CA ILE A 28 -36.60 -7.00 -27.29
C ILE A 28 -35.22 -7.64 -27.05
N PHE A 29 -34.60 -8.22 -28.11
CA PHE A 29 -33.26 -8.83 -28.00
C PHE A 29 -32.09 -7.85 -28.17
N THR A 30 -32.34 -6.56 -28.47
CA THR A 30 -31.24 -5.57 -28.59
C THR A 30 -31.02 -4.71 -27.37
N VAL A 31 -31.79 -4.90 -26.27
CA VAL A 31 -31.41 -4.40 -24.95
C VAL A 31 -30.55 -5.46 -24.28
N SER A 32 -29.43 -5.84 -24.91
CA SER A 32 -28.28 -6.32 -24.16
C SER A 32 -27.81 -5.10 -23.36
N CYS A 33 -28.30 -4.97 -22.13
CA CYS A 33 -27.62 -4.20 -21.13
C CYS A 33 -26.18 -4.70 -21.12
N SER A 34 -25.26 -3.97 -21.70
CA SER A 34 -23.89 -4.04 -21.31
C SER A 34 -23.91 -3.56 -19.84
N GLN A 35 -24.15 -4.47 -18.92
CA GLN A 35 -23.74 -4.25 -17.55
C GLN A 35 -22.26 -3.91 -17.67
N SER A 36 -21.93 -2.64 -17.52
CA SER A 36 -20.56 -2.23 -17.30
C SER A 36 -20.09 -3.11 -16.14
N ASN A 37 -19.12 -3.94 -16.43
CA ASN A 37 -18.62 -4.88 -15.42
C ASN A 37 -17.66 -4.08 -14.55
N ASP A 38 -18.20 -3.17 -13.74
CA ASP A 38 -17.46 -2.22 -12.91
C ASP A 38 -16.77 -2.90 -11.72
N TYR A 39 -16.80 -4.24 -11.68
CA TYR A 39 -16.18 -5.02 -10.64
C TYR A 39 -14.80 -5.50 -11.07
N PHE A 40 -13.81 -5.13 -10.30
CA PHE A 40 -12.50 -5.78 -10.32
C PHE A 40 -12.58 -7.10 -9.56
N LYS A 41 -11.95 -8.15 -10.09
CA LYS A 41 -11.93 -9.48 -9.50
C LYS A 41 -10.51 -10.03 -9.41
N ILE A 42 -10.17 -10.64 -8.26
CA ILE A 42 -8.99 -11.49 -8.10
C ILE A 42 -9.45 -12.92 -7.88
N GLU A 43 -8.90 -13.86 -8.65
CA GLU A 43 -8.97 -15.29 -8.41
C GLU A 43 -7.56 -15.77 -8.09
N GLY A 44 -7.37 -16.42 -6.96
CA GLY A 44 -6.05 -16.85 -6.54
C GLY A 44 -5.99 -18.28 -6.05
N SER A 45 -4.84 -18.93 -6.28
CA SER A 45 -4.55 -20.25 -5.73
C SER A 45 -3.10 -20.35 -5.28
N PHE A 46 -2.89 -20.89 -4.07
CA PHE A 46 -1.57 -21.12 -3.52
C PHE A 46 -1.40 -22.57 -3.09
N ARG A 47 -0.39 -23.23 -3.65
CA ARG A 47 0.07 -24.52 -3.13
C ARG A 47 0.75 -24.32 -1.78
N GLY A 48 0.61 -25.28 -0.87
CA GLY A 48 1.24 -25.20 0.45
C GLY A 48 0.52 -24.32 1.49
N MET A 49 -0.63 -23.70 1.13
CA MET A 49 -1.44 -22.89 2.04
C MET A 49 -2.91 -23.30 1.93
N ASN A 50 -3.33 -24.31 2.70
CA ASN A 50 -4.70 -24.85 2.61
C ASN A 50 -5.76 -23.95 3.26
N GLN A 51 -5.42 -23.23 4.32
CA GLN A 51 -6.28 -22.29 5.05
C GLN A 51 -5.44 -21.12 5.54
N GLY A 52 -6.04 -19.96 5.64
CA GLY A 52 -5.39 -18.75 6.12
C GLY A 52 -6.18 -17.49 5.77
N GLU A 53 -5.63 -16.38 6.18
CA GLU A 53 -6.14 -15.05 5.85
C GLU A 53 -5.04 -14.28 5.14
N LEU A 54 -5.39 -13.61 4.05
CA LEU A 54 -4.58 -12.59 3.39
C LEU A 54 -5.17 -11.24 3.70
N TYR A 55 -4.33 -10.23 3.77
CA TYR A 55 -4.78 -8.85 3.86
C TYR A 55 -4.58 -8.17 2.53
N ILE A 56 -5.53 -7.31 2.13
CA ILE A 56 -5.45 -6.49 0.92
C ILE A 56 -5.74 -5.04 1.27
N TYR A 57 -4.94 -4.12 0.77
CA TYR A 57 -5.12 -2.69 0.95
C TYR A 57 -4.68 -1.94 -0.30
N GLY A 58 -5.27 -0.76 -0.55
CA GLY A 58 -4.86 0.11 -1.65
C GLY A 58 -3.69 0.98 -1.26
N THR A 59 -2.75 1.22 -2.17
CA THR A 59 -1.70 2.21 -1.95
C THR A 59 -2.27 3.63 -1.93
N HIS A 60 -1.60 4.54 -1.22
CA HIS A 60 -1.96 5.96 -1.12
C HIS A 60 -3.38 6.24 -0.58
N GLY A 61 -3.87 5.39 0.35
CA GLY A 61 -5.15 5.59 1.03
C GLY A 61 -6.39 5.38 0.17
N SER A 62 -6.23 4.86 -1.03
CA SER A 62 -7.29 4.69 -2.01
C SER A 62 -8.28 3.57 -1.65
N HIS A 63 -7.86 2.61 -0.83
CA HIS A 63 -8.71 1.53 -0.33
C HIS A 63 -8.28 1.10 1.07
N LYS A 64 -9.27 0.94 1.97
CA LYS A 64 -9.03 0.46 3.33
C LYS A 64 -8.60 -1.00 3.33
N LEU A 65 -7.89 -1.38 4.38
CA LEU A 65 -7.52 -2.76 4.63
C LEU A 65 -8.76 -3.66 4.69
N ASP A 66 -8.72 -4.75 3.94
CA ASP A 66 -9.70 -5.81 3.94
C ASP A 66 -9.03 -7.17 4.12
N THR A 67 -9.81 -8.18 4.50
CA THR A 67 -9.31 -9.53 4.79
C THR A 67 -9.92 -10.53 3.81
N ILE A 68 -9.07 -11.36 3.21
CA ILE A 68 -9.46 -12.40 2.26
C ILE A 68 -9.19 -13.77 2.88
N GLY A 69 -10.23 -14.57 3.10
CA GLY A 69 -10.08 -15.95 3.59
C GLY A 69 -9.68 -16.91 2.47
N LEU A 70 -8.70 -17.78 2.75
CA LEU A 70 -8.33 -18.91 1.89
C LEU A 70 -9.03 -20.19 2.35
N GLN A 71 -9.54 -20.95 1.39
CA GLN A 71 -10.09 -22.28 1.60
C GLN A 71 -9.54 -23.24 0.55
N LYS A 72 -8.96 -24.36 0.99
CA LYS A 72 -8.30 -25.35 0.11
C LYS A 72 -7.22 -24.75 -0.80
N GLY A 73 -6.58 -23.68 -0.34
CA GLY A 73 -5.56 -22.96 -1.13
C GLY A 73 -6.11 -21.97 -2.14
N GLU A 74 -7.43 -21.83 -2.26
CA GLU A 74 -8.08 -20.92 -3.19
C GLU A 74 -8.70 -19.72 -2.48
N PHE A 75 -8.77 -18.59 -3.17
CA PHE A 75 -9.47 -17.40 -2.72
C PHE A 75 -10.03 -16.59 -3.89
N GLU A 76 -11.06 -15.82 -3.59
CA GLU A 76 -11.64 -14.85 -4.51
C GLU A 76 -11.81 -13.52 -3.76
N TYR A 77 -11.53 -12.43 -4.47
CA TYR A 77 -11.81 -11.09 -3.99
C TYR A 77 -12.49 -10.29 -5.10
N ARG A 78 -13.56 -9.57 -4.76
CA ARG A 78 -14.31 -8.79 -5.72
C ARG A 78 -14.73 -7.47 -5.12
N ILE A 79 -14.48 -6.37 -5.86
CA ILE A 79 -14.76 -5.02 -5.42
C ILE A 79 -15.26 -4.18 -6.61
N PRO A 80 -16.24 -3.28 -6.42
CA PRO A 80 -16.54 -2.25 -7.42
C PRO A 80 -15.33 -1.32 -7.50
N LEU A 81 -14.93 -0.97 -8.71
CA LEU A 81 -13.76 -0.15 -8.98
C LEU A 81 -14.08 0.82 -10.11
N GLU A 82 -13.98 2.13 -9.84
CA GLU A 82 -14.25 3.19 -10.81
C GLU A 82 -12.97 3.59 -11.55
N ASP A 83 -11.83 3.61 -10.85
CA ASP A 83 -10.52 3.99 -11.39
C ASP A 83 -9.48 2.89 -11.21
N THR A 84 -8.37 2.98 -11.94
CA THR A 84 -7.22 2.08 -11.76
C THR A 84 -6.59 2.27 -10.37
N LEU A 85 -6.20 1.17 -9.74
CA LEU A 85 -5.71 1.15 -8.37
C LEU A 85 -4.59 0.13 -8.20
N THR A 86 -3.58 0.46 -7.40
CA THR A 86 -2.59 -0.52 -6.97
C THR A 86 -2.97 -1.05 -5.59
N PHE A 87 -3.29 -2.34 -5.54
CA PHE A 87 -3.44 -3.07 -4.29
C PHE A 87 -2.12 -3.72 -3.87
N VAL A 88 -1.97 -3.90 -2.58
CA VAL A 88 -0.95 -4.77 -1.98
C VAL A 88 -1.65 -5.92 -1.29
N LEU A 89 -1.35 -7.13 -1.72
CA LEU A 89 -1.77 -8.36 -1.08
C LEU A 89 -0.68 -8.77 -0.09
N MET A 90 -1.01 -8.85 1.20
CA MET A 90 -0.08 -9.19 2.26
C MET A 90 -0.38 -10.60 2.79
N PHE A 91 0.64 -11.43 2.84
CA PHE A 91 0.60 -12.81 3.33
C PHE A 91 0.80 -12.90 4.85
N PRO A 92 0.46 -14.03 5.48
CA PRO A 92 0.68 -14.23 6.92
C PRO A 92 2.14 -14.11 7.38
N ASN A 93 3.10 -14.32 6.47
CA ASN A 93 4.53 -14.11 6.71
C ASN A 93 4.98 -12.67 6.39
N PHE A 94 4.01 -11.76 6.19
CA PHE A 94 4.21 -10.33 5.85
C PHE A 94 4.93 -10.07 4.53
N SER A 95 5.03 -11.07 3.65
CA SER A 95 5.42 -10.83 2.27
C SER A 95 4.33 -10.06 1.55
N GLU A 96 4.73 -9.09 0.74
CA GLU A 96 3.85 -8.21 -0.03
C GLU A 96 3.89 -8.58 -1.51
N LEU A 97 2.72 -8.56 -2.14
CA LEU A 97 2.54 -8.79 -3.56
C LEU A 97 1.67 -7.69 -4.17
N PRO A 98 2.22 -6.81 -5.03
CA PRO A 98 1.43 -5.78 -5.68
C PRO A 98 0.51 -6.37 -6.76
N VAL A 99 -0.69 -5.82 -6.85
CA VAL A 99 -1.70 -6.17 -7.86
C VAL A 99 -2.25 -4.88 -8.46
N PHE A 100 -2.09 -4.73 -9.76
CA PHE A 100 -2.58 -3.57 -10.51
C PHE A 100 -3.99 -3.85 -10.99
N ALA A 101 -4.95 -3.17 -10.38
CA ALA A 101 -6.36 -3.34 -10.61
C ALA A 101 -6.87 -2.35 -11.66
N VAL A 102 -7.66 -2.86 -12.60
CA VAL A 102 -8.33 -2.08 -13.64
C VAL A 102 -9.83 -2.37 -13.56
N PRO A 103 -10.71 -1.36 -13.66
CA PRO A 103 -12.16 -1.57 -13.67
C PRO A 103 -12.59 -2.67 -14.67
N GLY A 104 -13.42 -3.60 -14.20
CA GLY A 104 -13.91 -4.71 -15.01
C GLY A 104 -12.94 -5.85 -15.28
N ALA A 105 -11.67 -5.73 -14.87
CA ALA A 105 -10.68 -6.78 -15.10
C ALA A 105 -10.78 -7.93 -14.09
N THR A 106 -10.40 -9.13 -14.55
CA THR A 106 -10.18 -10.30 -13.70
C THR A 106 -8.70 -10.66 -13.70
N ILE A 107 -8.11 -10.72 -12.50
CA ILE A 107 -6.72 -11.08 -12.27
C ILE A 107 -6.65 -12.51 -11.75
N LYS A 108 -5.72 -13.30 -12.27
CA LYS A 108 -5.41 -14.65 -11.78
C LYS A 108 -4.05 -14.67 -11.11
N ILE A 109 -4.02 -15.15 -9.88
CA ILE A 109 -2.82 -15.28 -9.06
C ILE A 109 -2.57 -16.75 -8.79
N GLU A 110 -1.41 -17.26 -9.22
CA GLU A 110 -1.00 -18.65 -9.04
C GLU A 110 0.39 -18.70 -8.43
N GLY A 111 0.55 -19.39 -7.30
CA GLY A 111 1.82 -19.44 -6.61
C GLY A 111 2.01 -20.64 -5.69
N ASP A 112 3.17 -20.65 -5.05
CA ASP A 112 3.54 -21.55 -3.98
C ASP A 112 3.86 -20.74 -2.72
N ALA A 113 3.24 -21.06 -1.60
CA ALA A 113 3.39 -20.33 -0.35
C ALA A 113 4.84 -20.35 0.19
N THR A 114 5.64 -21.33 -0.25
CA THR A 114 7.07 -21.42 0.09
C THR A 114 7.97 -20.62 -0.84
N HIS A 115 7.46 -20.20 -2.00
CA HIS A 115 8.20 -19.48 -3.05
C HIS A 115 7.41 -18.27 -3.57
N LEU A 116 6.93 -17.41 -2.67
CA LEU A 116 6.06 -16.27 -3.01
C LEU A 116 6.67 -15.29 -4.03
N LYS A 117 8.00 -15.19 -4.10
CA LYS A 117 8.68 -14.37 -5.10
C LYS A 117 8.41 -14.84 -6.54
N GLU A 118 8.08 -16.12 -6.73
CA GLU A 118 7.82 -16.73 -8.05
C GLU A 118 6.33 -16.71 -8.44
N THR A 119 5.48 -16.12 -7.59
CA THR A 119 4.03 -16.03 -7.86
C THR A 119 3.75 -15.38 -9.20
N GLN A 120 2.90 -16.02 -10.00
CA GLN A 120 2.47 -15.50 -11.30
C GLN A 120 1.19 -14.68 -11.13
N ILE A 121 1.16 -13.49 -11.75
CA ILE A 121 -0.05 -12.66 -11.82
C ILE A 121 -0.35 -12.41 -13.30
N LYS A 122 -1.57 -12.73 -13.71
CA LYS A 122 -2.06 -12.63 -15.08
C LYS A 122 -3.36 -11.83 -15.11
N GLY A 123 -3.69 -11.22 -16.25
CA GLY A 123 -4.98 -10.54 -16.45
C GLY A 123 -4.83 -9.13 -17.02
N THR A 124 -3.78 -8.38 -16.65
CA THR A 124 -3.44 -7.07 -17.24
C THR A 124 -1.96 -7.02 -17.60
N ASP A 125 -1.58 -6.04 -18.41
CA ASP A 125 -0.19 -5.90 -18.85
C ASP A 125 0.69 -5.42 -17.70
N ASP A 126 0.22 -4.50 -16.85
CA ASP A 126 0.95 -4.04 -15.66
C ASP A 126 1.29 -5.21 -14.71
N ASN A 127 0.34 -6.14 -14.49
CA ASN A 127 0.60 -7.32 -13.66
C ASN A 127 1.61 -8.28 -14.29
N LYS A 128 1.63 -8.40 -15.62
CA LYS A 128 2.65 -9.18 -16.34
C LYS A 128 4.03 -8.50 -16.24
N GLU A 129 4.10 -7.19 -16.44
CA GLU A 129 5.35 -6.41 -16.31
C GLU A 129 5.93 -6.54 -14.90
N MET A 130 5.12 -6.34 -13.87
CA MET A 130 5.57 -6.50 -12.48
C MET A 130 6.00 -7.93 -12.18
N THR A 131 5.31 -8.93 -12.70
CA THR A 131 5.71 -10.34 -12.56
C THR A 131 7.06 -10.58 -13.22
N ALA A 132 7.27 -10.08 -14.44
CA ALA A 132 8.55 -10.19 -15.15
C ALA A 132 9.69 -9.53 -14.36
N PHE A 133 9.48 -8.31 -13.85
CA PHE A 133 10.45 -7.61 -13.01
C PHE A 133 10.81 -8.42 -11.73
N ARG A 134 9.81 -8.95 -11.01
CA ARG A 134 10.06 -9.74 -9.78
C ARG A 134 10.84 -11.02 -10.09
N LEU A 135 10.52 -11.72 -11.17
CA LEU A 135 11.23 -12.93 -11.58
C LEU A 135 12.67 -12.60 -11.99
N GLN A 136 12.89 -11.56 -12.79
CA GLN A 136 14.21 -11.10 -13.20
C GLN A 136 15.09 -10.75 -12.00
N THR A 137 14.52 -10.10 -10.98
CA THR A 137 15.28 -9.62 -9.82
C THR A 137 15.33 -10.61 -8.65
N SER A 138 14.68 -11.76 -8.75
CA SER A 138 14.50 -12.72 -7.63
C SER A 138 15.80 -13.21 -7.00
N GLN A 139 16.89 -13.32 -7.79
CA GLN A 139 18.21 -13.79 -7.38
C GLN A 139 19.26 -12.67 -7.29
N MET A 140 18.87 -11.42 -7.54
CA MET A 140 19.77 -10.27 -7.53
C MET A 140 20.05 -9.80 -6.09
N THR A 141 21.26 -9.28 -5.88
CA THR A 141 21.61 -8.57 -4.64
C THR A 141 20.87 -7.23 -4.54
N PRO A 142 20.66 -6.66 -3.34
CA PRO A 142 19.97 -5.38 -3.20
C PRO A 142 20.49 -4.25 -4.09
N PRO A 143 21.81 -4.03 -4.27
CA PRO A 143 22.32 -3.02 -5.20
C PRO A 143 21.96 -3.29 -6.67
N GLU A 144 21.94 -4.56 -7.08
CA GLU A 144 21.56 -4.96 -8.44
C GLU A 144 20.07 -4.75 -8.67
N VAL A 145 19.22 -5.06 -7.66
CA VAL A 145 17.78 -4.78 -7.71
C VAL A 145 17.53 -3.29 -7.85
N ASN A 146 18.21 -2.43 -7.09
CA ASN A 146 18.05 -0.98 -7.19
C ASN A 146 18.47 -0.46 -8.57
N LYS A 147 19.52 -1.00 -9.17
CA LYS A 147 19.92 -0.66 -10.53
C LYS A 147 18.89 -1.10 -11.57
N ALA A 148 18.36 -2.31 -11.44
CA ALA A 148 17.29 -2.81 -12.31
C ALA A 148 16.01 -2.00 -12.15
N ALA A 149 15.66 -1.59 -10.93
CA ALA A 149 14.52 -0.73 -10.62
C ALA A 149 14.66 0.66 -11.26
N ALA A 150 15.84 1.29 -11.14
CA ALA A 150 16.12 2.57 -11.80
C ALA A 150 16.02 2.47 -13.33
N GLN A 151 16.52 1.38 -13.91
CA GLN A 151 16.42 1.16 -15.35
C GLN A 151 14.97 0.95 -15.78
N PHE A 152 14.20 0.15 -15.03
CA PHE A 152 12.77 -0.07 -15.31
C PHE A 152 11.99 1.26 -15.32
N ILE A 153 12.21 2.15 -14.35
CA ILE A 153 11.56 3.47 -14.29
C ILE A 153 11.93 4.32 -15.50
N LYS A 154 13.20 4.29 -15.94
CA LYS A 154 13.64 5.03 -17.14
C LYS A 154 13.00 4.50 -18.42
N ASP A 155 12.81 3.20 -18.53
CA ASP A 155 12.23 2.55 -19.71
C ASP A 155 10.70 2.66 -19.74
N HIS A 156 10.05 2.70 -18.57
CA HIS A 156 8.59 2.73 -18.41
C HIS A 156 8.09 3.86 -17.49
N PRO A 157 8.46 5.13 -17.71
CA PRO A 157 8.22 6.21 -16.76
C PRO A 157 6.75 6.54 -16.50
N THR A 158 5.85 6.11 -17.40
CA THR A 158 4.40 6.34 -17.29
C THR A 158 3.64 5.14 -16.70
N SER A 159 4.32 4.01 -16.49
CA SER A 159 3.70 2.80 -15.96
C SER A 159 3.35 2.95 -14.47
N PRO A 160 2.16 2.49 -14.01
CA PRO A 160 1.84 2.38 -12.59
C PRO A 160 2.80 1.44 -11.85
N VAL A 161 3.40 0.48 -12.56
CA VAL A 161 4.45 -0.40 -12.04
C VAL A 161 5.68 0.41 -11.61
N SER A 162 6.08 1.42 -12.38
CA SER A 162 7.18 2.32 -12.04
C SER A 162 6.93 3.09 -10.74
N ARG A 163 5.69 3.54 -10.49
CA ARG A 163 5.32 4.17 -9.21
C ARG A 163 5.47 3.23 -8.03
N TYR A 164 5.01 1.99 -8.16
CA TYR A 164 5.18 0.98 -7.11
C TYR A 164 6.65 0.63 -6.88
N ILE A 165 7.41 0.39 -7.96
CA ILE A 165 8.86 0.11 -7.90
C ILE A 165 9.60 1.27 -7.23
N PHE A 166 9.25 2.51 -7.58
CA PHE A 166 9.83 3.70 -6.97
C PHE A 166 9.61 3.72 -5.46
N ASP A 167 8.36 3.60 -5.01
CA ASP A 167 8.01 3.59 -3.59
C ASP A 167 8.74 2.46 -2.85
N ARG A 168 8.75 1.26 -3.42
CA ARG A 168 9.31 0.05 -2.79
C ARG A 168 10.83 0.07 -2.68
N TYR A 169 11.55 0.53 -3.70
CA TYR A 169 13.00 0.38 -3.80
C TYR A 169 13.78 1.68 -3.58
N PHE A 170 13.14 2.85 -3.65
CA PHE A 170 13.82 4.13 -3.45
C PHE A 170 13.34 4.89 -2.23
N ILE A 171 12.12 4.61 -1.75
CA ILE A 171 11.54 5.28 -0.58
C ILE A 171 11.49 4.34 0.63
N ARG A 172 10.82 3.19 0.53
CA ARG A 172 10.65 2.23 1.63
C ARG A 172 11.85 1.24 1.69
N THR A 173 13.05 1.77 1.72
CA THR A 173 14.28 0.98 1.78
C THR A 173 15.22 1.51 2.84
N GLN A 174 16.01 0.63 3.45
CA GLN A 174 17.08 1.03 4.36
C GLN A 174 18.16 1.77 3.59
N ASP A 175 18.69 2.84 4.17
CA ASP A 175 19.73 3.66 3.56
C ASP A 175 19.32 4.23 2.18
N ALA A 176 18.09 4.74 2.08
CA ALA A 176 17.55 5.34 0.86
C ALA A 176 18.48 6.43 0.29
N ASP A 177 18.87 6.28 -0.96
CA ASP A 177 19.58 7.32 -1.71
C ASP A 177 18.55 8.34 -2.24
N TYR A 178 18.28 9.38 -1.45
CA TYR A 178 17.32 10.41 -1.83
C TYR A 178 17.76 11.27 -3.02
N GLN A 179 19.06 11.26 -3.38
CA GLN A 179 19.52 11.90 -4.61
C GLN A 179 19.03 11.09 -5.83
N LEU A 180 19.25 9.78 -5.81
CA LEU A 180 18.78 8.89 -6.87
C LEU A 180 17.23 8.80 -6.88
N ALA A 181 16.61 8.78 -5.70
CA ALA A 181 15.15 8.83 -5.59
C ALA A 181 14.57 10.10 -6.26
N HIS A 182 15.18 11.27 -6.01
CA HIS A 182 14.74 12.50 -6.66
C HIS A 182 14.92 12.45 -8.18
N GLU A 183 16.04 11.92 -8.67
CA GLU A 183 16.27 11.72 -10.11
C GLU A 183 15.16 10.85 -10.73
N MET A 184 14.80 9.72 -10.11
CA MET A 184 13.74 8.83 -10.61
C MET A 184 12.35 9.47 -10.54
N ALA A 185 12.05 10.22 -9.48
CA ALA A 185 10.80 10.99 -9.38
C ALA A 185 10.69 12.03 -10.51
N GLU A 186 11.79 12.73 -10.83
CA GLU A 186 11.83 13.68 -11.94
C GLU A 186 11.65 13.01 -13.29
N VAL A 187 12.23 11.83 -13.53
CA VAL A 187 12.02 11.05 -14.75
C VAL A 187 10.53 10.75 -14.96
N MET A 188 9.84 10.27 -13.92
CA MET A 188 8.40 9.99 -13.99
C MET A 188 7.58 11.28 -14.18
N ARG A 189 7.90 12.35 -13.45
CA ARG A 189 7.19 13.63 -13.52
C ARG A 189 7.30 14.26 -14.92
N LEU A 190 8.50 14.27 -15.51
CA LEU A 190 8.72 14.83 -16.85
C LEU A 190 7.98 14.05 -17.96
N ALA A 191 7.82 12.75 -17.77
CA ALA A 191 7.06 11.89 -18.69
C ALA A 191 5.53 12.04 -18.51
N ASN A 192 5.08 12.58 -17.36
CA ASN A 192 3.66 12.78 -17.02
C ASN A 192 3.45 14.21 -16.49
N PRO A 193 3.56 15.25 -17.32
CA PRO A 193 3.55 16.64 -16.87
C PRO A 193 2.22 17.07 -16.23
N GLU A 194 1.12 16.45 -16.61
CA GLU A 194 -0.23 16.73 -16.09
C GLU A 194 -0.54 15.99 -14.78
N ASP A 195 0.35 15.12 -14.32
CA ASP A 195 0.13 14.36 -13.08
C ASP A 195 0.60 15.19 -11.87
N GLU A 196 -0.36 15.86 -11.21
CA GLU A 196 -0.11 16.64 -10.00
C GLU A 196 0.44 15.79 -8.84
N GLY A 197 0.08 14.51 -8.78
CA GLY A 197 0.57 13.58 -7.77
C GLY A 197 2.07 13.32 -7.92
N LEU A 198 2.57 13.19 -9.16
CA LEU A 198 4.02 13.08 -9.43
C LEU A 198 4.75 14.38 -9.14
N ALA A 199 4.14 15.53 -9.44
CA ALA A 199 4.71 16.83 -9.09
C ALA A 199 4.84 17.01 -7.56
N LEU A 200 3.84 16.56 -6.82
CA LEU A 200 3.88 16.55 -5.35
C LEU A 200 4.94 15.56 -4.82
N LEU A 201 4.98 14.34 -5.37
CA LEU A 201 5.95 13.32 -5.01
C LEU A 201 7.38 13.81 -5.18
N SER A 202 7.70 14.40 -6.34
CA SER A 202 9.03 14.96 -6.60
C SER A 202 9.43 16.02 -5.56
N ARG A 203 8.52 16.95 -5.23
CA ARG A 203 8.75 17.96 -4.17
C ARG A 203 8.94 17.32 -2.78
N GLN A 204 8.20 16.26 -2.46
CA GLN A 204 8.36 15.56 -1.19
C GLN A 204 9.72 14.88 -1.08
N VAL A 205 10.16 14.22 -2.17
CA VAL A 205 11.46 13.53 -2.22
C VAL A 205 12.61 14.55 -2.18
N GLU A 206 12.48 15.69 -2.83
CA GLU A 206 13.42 16.79 -2.69
C GLU A 206 13.49 17.29 -1.24
N GLY A 207 12.35 17.39 -0.56
CA GLY A 207 12.28 17.67 0.87
C GLY A 207 13.03 16.65 1.73
N LEU A 208 12.90 15.34 1.43
CA LEU A 208 13.65 14.28 2.12
C LEU A 208 15.15 14.40 1.86
N LYS A 209 15.56 14.74 0.66
CA LYS A 209 16.94 14.97 0.27
C LYS A 209 17.56 16.17 1.02
N ILE A 210 16.81 17.25 1.20
CA ILE A 210 17.26 18.48 1.85
C ILE A 210 17.15 18.39 3.39
N ASN A 211 16.15 17.69 3.90
CA ASN A 211 15.67 17.73 5.29
C ASN A 211 16.31 16.70 6.22
N GLN A 212 17.52 16.28 6.02
CA GLN A 212 18.03 15.15 6.77
C GLN A 212 18.46 15.48 8.20
N LYS A 213 19.36 16.35 8.40
CA LYS A 213 19.92 16.69 9.71
C LYS A 213 19.96 18.20 9.87
N GLY A 214 19.41 18.70 10.95
CA GLY A 214 19.50 20.12 11.26
C GLY A 214 18.20 20.90 11.13
N LEU A 215 17.10 20.31 10.61
CA LEU A 215 15.80 20.96 10.50
C LEU A 215 14.88 20.62 11.68
N LYS A 216 13.90 21.46 11.91
CA LYS A 216 12.83 21.19 12.87
C LYS A 216 11.90 20.10 12.34
N ILE A 217 11.50 19.21 13.25
CA ILE A 217 10.46 18.22 12.93
C ILE A 217 9.16 18.94 12.53
N PRO A 218 8.48 18.55 11.45
CA PRO A 218 7.17 19.10 11.10
C PRO A 218 6.14 18.92 12.22
N THR A 219 5.21 19.86 12.32
CA THR A 219 4.08 19.72 13.24
C THR A 219 3.16 18.60 12.80
N PHE A 220 2.84 17.71 13.72
CA PHE A 220 1.85 16.66 13.53
C PHE A 220 0.96 16.50 14.77
N SER A 221 -0.18 15.88 14.59
CA SER A 221 -1.09 15.45 15.63
C SER A 221 -1.70 14.11 15.24
N ALA A 222 -1.84 13.19 16.20
CA ALA A 222 -2.42 11.87 16.00
C ALA A 222 -3.19 11.45 17.27
N LYS A 223 -3.84 10.28 17.23
CA LYS A 223 -4.39 9.59 18.41
C LYS A 223 -3.53 8.37 18.73
N ASP A 224 -3.20 8.19 20.00
CA ASP A 224 -2.56 6.96 20.46
C ASP A 224 -3.57 5.79 20.54
N ILE A 225 -3.06 4.58 20.80
CA ILE A 225 -3.89 3.36 20.94
C ILE A 225 -4.96 3.44 22.03
N ASN A 226 -4.89 4.42 22.95
CA ASN A 226 -5.84 4.65 24.03
C ASN A 226 -6.82 5.80 23.71
N GLY A 227 -6.66 6.46 22.54
CA GLY A 227 -7.48 7.59 22.10
C GLY A 227 -7.00 8.96 22.60
N ASN A 228 -5.86 9.04 23.30
CA ASN A 228 -5.28 10.31 23.73
C ASN A 228 -4.66 11.03 22.54
N SER A 229 -4.70 12.37 22.59
CA SER A 229 -3.99 13.16 21.58
C SER A 229 -2.50 13.12 21.83
N VAL A 230 -1.71 12.94 20.78
CA VAL A 230 -0.25 12.99 20.75
C VAL A 230 0.20 13.89 19.61
N SER A 231 1.23 14.70 19.84
CA SER A 231 1.69 15.70 18.89
C SER A 231 3.20 15.91 18.93
N SER A 232 3.74 16.60 17.94
CA SER A 232 5.15 17.02 17.97
C SER A 232 5.51 17.91 19.16
N ALA A 233 4.55 18.60 19.76
CA ALA A 233 4.78 19.45 20.95
C ALA A 233 5.11 18.63 22.23
N ASP A 234 4.75 17.33 22.24
CA ASP A 234 5.05 16.44 23.35
C ASP A 234 6.55 16.04 23.39
N LEU A 235 7.28 16.28 22.30
CA LEU A 235 8.72 16.01 22.15
C LEU A 235 9.55 17.19 22.61
N ASN A 236 9.62 17.40 23.93
CA ASN A 236 10.25 18.57 24.57
C ASN A 236 11.29 18.21 25.64
N ALA A 237 11.77 16.96 25.65
CA ALA A 237 12.79 16.48 26.58
C ALA A 237 14.21 16.73 26.05
N LYS A 238 15.24 16.41 26.86
CA LYS A 238 16.66 16.46 26.50
C LYS A 238 16.95 15.65 25.24
N ALA A 239 16.34 14.47 25.12
CA ALA A 239 16.33 13.65 23.90
C ALA A 239 14.90 13.21 23.56
N ASN A 240 14.54 13.24 22.30
CA ASN A 240 13.23 12.85 21.82
C ASN A 240 13.37 11.91 20.63
N ILE A 241 12.48 10.92 20.53
CA ILE A 241 12.49 9.92 19.45
C ILE A 241 11.09 9.75 18.90
N ILE A 242 11.00 9.71 17.58
CA ILE A 242 9.87 9.11 16.89
C ILE A 242 10.40 7.81 16.26
N THR A 243 9.73 6.67 16.51
CA THR A 243 10.13 5.36 15.96
C THR A 243 8.99 4.68 15.24
N LEU A 244 9.30 4.10 14.08
CA LEU A 244 8.39 3.26 13.30
C LEU A 244 8.72 1.79 13.55
N TRP A 245 7.71 1.00 13.88
CA TRP A 245 7.88 -0.40 14.23
C TRP A 245 6.68 -1.26 13.84
N ALA A 246 6.84 -2.59 13.90
CA ALA A 246 5.75 -3.53 13.76
C ALA A 246 6.00 -4.77 14.63
N THR A 247 4.93 -5.40 15.11
CA THR A 247 5.02 -6.58 15.98
C THR A 247 5.66 -7.79 15.32
N TYR A 248 5.55 -7.89 14.01
CA TYR A 248 6.08 -8.96 13.18
C TYR A 248 7.55 -8.74 12.73
N ASN A 249 8.12 -7.58 13.00
CA ASN A 249 9.50 -7.29 12.60
C ASN A 249 10.47 -7.43 13.78
N TYR A 250 11.38 -8.39 13.70
CA TYR A 250 12.30 -8.72 14.79
C TYR A 250 13.21 -7.55 15.18
N GLU A 251 13.73 -6.81 14.18
CA GLU A 251 14.59 -5.65 14.42
C GLU A 251 13.82 -4.52 15.11
N SER A 252 12.56 -4.29 14.72
CA SER A 252 11.65 -3.39 15.41
C SER A 252 11.51 -3.72 16.88
N MET A 253 11.27 -5.00 17.20
CA MET A 253 11.12 -5.45 18.57
C MET A 253 12.42 -5.26 19.39
N SER A 254 13.57 -5.48 18.78
CA SER A 254 14.88 -5.24 19.40
C SER A 254 15.06 -3.76 19.74
N ILE A 255 14.68 -2.84 18.84
CA ILE A 255 14.71 -1.39 19.10
C ILE A 255 13.71 -0.99 20.17
N GLN A 256 12.47 -1.50 20.17
CA GLN A 256 11.49 -1.22 21.22
C GLN A 256 12.01 -1.66 22.61
N ASN A 257 12.63 -2.83 22.71
CA ASN A 257 13.24 -3.32 23.94
C ASN A 257 14.41 -2.44 24.40
N LEU A 258 15.24 -1.94 23.49
CA LEU A 258 16.29 -0.96 23.80
C LEU A 258 15.68 0.31 24.36
N LEU A 259 14.70 0.89 23.68
CA LEU A 259 14.03 2.12 24.08
C LEU A 259 13.36 1.98 25.46
N ASN A 260 12.77 0.83 25.76
CA ASN A 260 12.14 0.56 27.05
C ASN A 260 13.16 0.58 28.19
N ARG A 261 14.35 -0.03 27.98
CA ARG A 261 15.45 0.03 28.95
C ARG A 261 15.97 1.47 29.15
N LEU A 262 16.17 2.20 28.04
CA LEU A 262 16.65 3.58 28.10
C LEU A 262 15.62 4.51 28.77
N LYS A 263 14.35 4.36 28.43
CA LYS A 263 13.25 5.10 29.08
C LYS A 263 13.18 4.83 30.58
N SER A 264 13.41 3.58 31.01
CA SER A 264 13.48 3.22 32.44
C SER A 264 14.68 3.85 33.13
N LYS A 265 15.82 4.00 32.44
CA LYS A 265 17.05 4.60 32.97
C LYS A 265 16.97 6.12 33.07
N TYR A 266 16.47 6.79 32.02
CA TYR A 266 16.56 8.24 31.86
C TYR A 266 15.24 8.99 32.16
N GLY A 267 14.16 8.25 32.40
CA GLY A 267 12.88 8.84 32.80
C GLY A 267 12.39 9.90 31.81
N ASP A 268 12.09 11.09 32.34
CA ASP A 268 11.51 12.19 31.56
C ASP A 268 12.50 12.95 30.66
N ASP A 269 13.81 12.69 30.84
CA ASP A 269 14.82 13.22 29.90
C ASP A 269 14.73 12.60 28.50
N LEU A 270 14.04 11.46 28.36
CA LEU A 270 13.79 10.79 27.09
C LEU A 270 12.28 10.74 26.81
N LYS A 271 11.82 11.43 25.79
CA LYS A 271 10.45 11.31 25.27
C LYS A 271 10.43 10.43 24.02
N ILE A 272 9.42 9.59 23.91
CA ILE A 272 9.26 8.64 22.80
C ILE A 272 7.82 8.72 22.30
N ILE A 273 7.67 8.79 20.99
CA ILE A 273 6.42 8.53 20.27
C ILE A 273 6.70 7.37 19.33
N SER A 274 5.94 6.31 19.42
CA SER A 274 6.07 5.19 18.51
C SER A 274 4.88 5.08 17.56
N VAL A 275 5.16 4.73 16.31
CA VAL A 275 4.16 4.46 15.27
C VAL A 275 4.23 2.98 14.94
N CYS A 276 3.12 2.26 15.11
CA CYS A 276 3.03 0.84 14.83
C CYS A 276 2.32 0.61 13.51
N LEU A 277 2.95 -0.15 12.62
CA LEU A 277 2.41 -0.47 11.28
C LEU A 277 1.47 -1.68 11.27
N ASP A 278 1.11 -2.22 12.42
CA ASP A 278 0.20 -3.36 12.45
C ASP A 278 -1.18 -2.96 11.94
N ALA A 279 -1.72 -3.77 11.05
CA ALA A 279 -3.11 -3.69 10.63
C ALA A 279 -4.09 -3.96 11.77
N ASN A 280 -3.66 -4.79 12.73
CA ASN A 280 -4.48 -5.22 13.86
C ASN A 280 -4.13 -4.47 15.15
N LEU A 281 -4.97 -3.50 15.48
CA LEU A 281 -4.85 -2.70 16.73
C LEU A 281 -4.81 -3.58 17.99
N LYS A 282 -5.52 -4.73 18.02
CA LYS A 282 -5.53 -5.61 19.19
C LYS A 282 -4.17 -6.23 19.42
N GLU A 283 -3.47 -6.62 18.35
CA GLU A 283 -2.13 -7.17 18.43
C GLU A 283 -1.11 -6.12 18.90
N CYS A 284 -1.15 -4.92 18.36
CA CYS A 284 -0.34 -3.79 18.82
C CYS A 284 -0.57 -3.56 20.34
N LYS A 285 -1.83 -3.45 20.79
CA LYS A 285 -2.16 -3.29 22.22
C LYS A 285 -1.64 -4.44 23.08
N ARG A 286 -1.73 -5.67 22.59
CA ARG A 286 -1.25 -6.86 23.29
C ARG A 286 0.26 -6.77 23.55
N ILE A 287 1.03 -6.39 22.51
CA ILE A 287 2.50 -6.25 22.64
C ILE A 287 2.88 -5.07 23.53
N VAL A 288 2.24 -3.91 23.35
CA VAL A 288 2.46 -2.73 24.20
C VAL A 288 2.23 -3.07 25.69
N GLY A 289 1.16 -3.82 25.98
CA GLY A 289 0.86 -4.28 27.35
C GLY A 289 1.86 -5.31 27.88
N ARG A 290 2.18 -6.34 27.06
CA ARG A 290 3.15 -7.39 27.41
C ARG A 290 4.53 -6.81 27.76
N ASP A 291 5.01 -5.87 26.95
CA ASP A 291 6.36 -5.31 27.07
C ASP A 291 6.39 -4.06 27.98
N SER A 292 5.23 -3.73 28.59
CA SER A 292 5.10 -2.59 29.53
C SER A 292 5.58 -1.26 28.92
N ILE A 293 5.27 -1.03 27.65
CA ILE A 293 5.59 0.21 26.92
C ILE A 293 4.73 1.35 27.50
N LYS A 294 5.38 2.41 28.02
CA LYS A 294 4.72 3.51 28.75
C LYS A 294 4.62 4.82 27.96
N TRP A 295 5.13 4.87 26.75
CA TRP A 295 5.02 6.06 25.88
C TRP A 295 3.86 5.94 24.92
N SER A 296 3.50 7.06 24.30
CA SER A 296 2.41 7.12 23.32
C SER A 296 2.73 6.29 22.07
N THR A 297 1.84 5.35 21.75
CA THR A 297 1.93 4.51 20.58
C THR A 297 0.75 4.81 19.66
N VAL A 298 1.01 5.25 18.44
CA VAL A 298 0.02 5.43 17.38
C VAL A 298 -0.10 4.13 16.60
N CYS A 299 -1.32 3.61 16.44
CA CYS A 299 -1.64 2.46 15.60
C CYS A 299 -3.09 2.62 15.14
N ASP A 300 -3.30 3.04 13.93
CA ASP A 300 -4.62 3.34 13.36
C ASP A 300 -5.10 2.28 12.37
N GLY A 301 -4.29 1.23 12.15
CA GLY A 301 -4.58 0.14 11.22
C GLY A 301 -4.41 0.51 9.74
N GLN A 302 -3.96 1.72 9.44
CA GLN A 302 -3.76 2.19 8.06
C GLN A 302 -2.37 1.80 7.50
N MET A 303 -1.55 1.10 8.28
CA MET A 303 -0.22 0.63 7.88
C MET A 303 0.64 1.79 7.32
N TRP A 304 1.16 1.63 6.10
CA TRP A 304 1.98 2.66 5.44
C TRP A 304 1.22 3.94 5.06
N GLU A 305 -0.12 3.91 5.10
CA GLU A 305 -0.98 5.05 4.77
C GLU A 305 -1.32 5.93 5.99
N THR A 306 -0.79 5.60 7.16
CA THR A 306 -1.02 6.42 8.37
C THR A 306 -0.47 7.84 8.17
N PRO A 307 -1.28 8.89 8.42
CA PRO A 307 -0.90 10.28 8.09
C PRO A 307 0.37 10.77 8.80
N ILE A 308 0.72 10.20 9.95
CA ILE A 308 1.91 10.59 10.69
C ILE A 308 3.20 10.26 9.92
N LEU A 309 3.23 9.22 9.08
CA LEU A 309 4.39 8.89 8.26
C LEU A 309 4.65 9.97 7.21
N GLN A 310 3.59 10.48 6.55
CA GLN A 310 3.71 11.56 5.58
C GLN A 310 4.28 12.84 6.21
N LYS A 311 3.93 13.12 7.48
CA LYS A 311 4.42 14.30 8.20
C LYS A 311 5.86 14.14 8.69
N THR A 312 6.24 12.96 9.14
CA THR A 312 7.55 12.71 9.74
C THR A 312 8.59 12.24 8.74
N GLY A 313 8.15 11.74 7.57
CA GLY A 313 9.05 11.16 6.57
C GLY A 313 9.72 9.87 7.07
N LEU A 314 9.06 9.11 7.94
CA LEU A 314 9.47 7.74 8.28
C LEU A 314 9.04 6.82 7.14
N THR A 315 9.98 6.10 6.55
CA THR A 315 9.77 5.41 5.28
C THR A 315 10.25 3.96 5.25
N TYR A 316 11.00 3.55 6.26
CA TYR A 316 11.56 2.20 6.36
C TYR A 316 11.08 1.49 7.64
N LEU A 317 11.16 0.17 7.71
CA LEU A 317 10.78 -0.61 8.90
C LEU A 317 11.94 -1.51 9.37
N PRO A 318 12.49 -1.28 10.58
CA PRO A 318 12.21 -0.16 11.48
C PRO A 318 12.86 1.14 11.02
N ASP A 319 12.24 2.28 11.33
CA ASP A 319 12.81 3.60 11.10
C ASP A 319 12.72 4.45 12.38
N ASN A 320 13.51 5.53 12.44
CA ASN A 320 13.49 6.42 13.58
C ASN A 320 14.06 7.80 13.28
N ILE A 321 13.63 8.77 14.07
CA ILE A 321 14.13 10.14 14.07
C ILE A 321 14.50 10.50 15.50
N VAL A 322 15.72 10.96 15.70
CA VAL A 322 16.17 11.53 16.97
C VAL A 322 16.16 13.05 16.88
N ILE A 323 15.57 13.70 17.87
CA ILE A 323 15.24 15.12 17.91
C ILE A 323 15.80 15.71 19.20
N ASP A 324 16.43 16.87 19.14
CA ASP A 324 16.90 17.60 20.31
C ASP A 324 15.75 18.34 21.03
N GLN A 325 16.07 18.99 22.14
CA GLN A 325 15.12 19.75 22.94
C GLN A 325 14.49 20.95 22.18
N GLN A 326 15.14 21.45 21.15
CA GLN A 326 14.67 22.55 20.30
C GLN A 326 13.76 22.06 19.15
N GLY A 327 13.50 20.75 19.08
CA GLY A 327 12.71 20.14 18.01
C GLY A 327 13.49 19.93 16.71
N LYS A 328 14.84 19.98 16.73
CA LYS A 328 15.70 19.81 15.58
C LYS A 328 16.08 18.36 15.38
N ILE A 329 15.99 17.87 14.15
CA ILE A 329 16.41 16.52 13.79
C ILE A 329 17.93 16.43 13.86
N ILE A 330 18.46 15.54 14.70
CA ILE A 330 19.89 15.36 14.91
C ILE A 330 20.41 14.02 14.37
N ALA A 331 19.51 13.04 14.20
CA ALA A 331 19.82 11.76 13.54
C ALA A 331 18.56 11.11 12.98
N ARG A 332 18.74 10.20 12.04
CA ARG A 332 17.67 9.39 11.42
C ARG A 332 18.16 7.99 11.12
N THR A 333 17.21 7.04 11.01
CA THR A 333 17.41 5.67 10.52
C THR A 333 18.58 4.97 11.22
N LEU A 334 18.63 5.13 12.55
CA LEU A 334 19.68 4.51 13.36
C LEU A 334 19.35 3.04 13.62
N ASN A 335 20.31 2.16 13.38
CA ASN A 335 20.24 0.78 13.88
C ASN A 335 20.43 0.74 15.40
N TYR A 336 20.23 -0.45 15.99
CA TYR A 336 20.32 -0.67 17.43
C TYR A 336 21.58 -0.07 18.06
N GLN A 337 22.78 -0.32 17.49
CA GLN A 337 24.04 0.13 18.08
C GLN A 337 24.19 1.66 17.98
N LYS A 338 23.98 2.21 16.78
CA LYS A 338 24.06 3.66 16.56
C LYS A 338 23.04 4.44 17.40
N MET A 339 21.82 3.89 17.61
CA MET A 339 20.82 4.48 18.48
C MET A 339 21.27 4.47 19.95
N THR A 340 21.83 3.36 20.41
CA THR A 340 22.37 3.24 21.76
C THR A 340 23.44 4.31 22.02
N ASP A 341 24.39 4.44 21.10
CA ASP A 341 25.51 5.36 21.22
C ASP A 341 25.01 6.82 21.18
N LYS A 342 24.10 7.12 20.23
CA LYS A 342 23.55 8.47 20.08
C LYS A 342 22.74 8.93 21.29
N LEU A 343 21.93 8.05 21.86
CA LEU A 343 21.12 8.39 23.03
C LEU A 343 21.97 8.52 24.30
N LYS A 344 23.01 7.73 24.45
CA LYS A 344 23.99 7.93 25.54
C LYS A 344 24.68 9.28 25.41
N GLU A 345 25.19 9.64 24.23
CA GLU A 345 25.81 10.95 23.95
C GLU A 345 24.90 12.11 24.36
N LEU A 346 23.60 12.01 24.15
CA LEU A 346 22.64 13.07 24.45
C LEU A 346 22.21 13.13 25.91
N LEU A 347 22.19 11.98 26.60
CA LEU A 347 21.57 11.83 27.92
C LEU A 347 22.61 11.78 29.07
N GLU A 348 23.84 11.44 28.76
CA GLU A 348 24.99 11.47 29.69
C GLU A 348 25.78 12.79 29.54
#